data_32a716a386b16be84ae8de9ee629ce3f
#
_entry.id   32a716a386b16be84ae8de9ee629ce3f
#
_cell.length_a   1.000
_cell.length_b   1.000
_cell.length_c   1.000
_cell.angle_alpha   90.00
_cell.angle_beta   90.00
_cell.angle_gamma   90.00
#
_symmetry.space_group_name_H-M   'P 1'
#
loop_
_entity.id
_entity.type
_entity.pdbx_description
1 polymer ?
#
loop_
_entity_poly.entity_id
_entity_poly.type
_entity_poly.pdbx_seq_one_letter_code
_entity_poly.pdbx_strand_id
1 'polypeptide(L)'
;EKMSQSPSSVHWFGTDALGRDLWVRAWMGARVSLTIGFAASIINALVGSIMGGISGLYGGKVDMLIQRVVDVLYGIPSMIVTILLMVVIGNGVHCLIIAMCMVGWIGSCRFVRGEVLKLRESDFVAAARILGVPDFVIIVKHILPNIMGLIITNLTMAIPGAIFQEA
;
A
#
# COMPACT_ATOMS: atom_id res chain seq x y z
N GLU A 1 6.23 6.30 -43.25
CA GLU A 1 7.24 6.90 -42.36
C GLU A 1 6.52 7.73 -41.27
N LYS A 2 6.24 7.08 -40.12
CA LYS A 2 5.51 7.72 -39.00
C LYS A 2 6.41 7.96 -37.81
N MET A 3 7.75 7.75 -37.95
CA MET A 3 8.72 7.84 -36.84
C MET A 3 9.04 9.29 -36.52
N SER A 4 9.14 9.62 -35.25
CA SER A 4 9.58 10.93 -34.72
C SER A 4 8.88 12.15 -35.35
N GLN A 5 7.58 12.04 -35.59
CA GLN A 5 6.79 13.15 -36.13
C GLN A 5 6.54 14.20 -35.03
N SER A 6 6.61 15.46 -35.43
CA SER A 6 6.23 16.59 -34.57
C SER A 6 4.73 16.57 -34.24
N PRO A 7 4.31 17.26 -33.18
CA PRO A 7 2.89 17.42 -32.84
C PRO A 7 2.07 17.93 -34.03
N SER A 8 0.89 17.33 -34.22
CA SER A 8 -0.02 17.64 -35.33
C SER A 8 -1.48 17.44 -34.90
N SER A 9 -2.43 17.80 -35.75
CA SER A 9 -3.87 17.57 -35.50
C SER A 9 -4.24 16.07 -35.41
N VAL A 10 -3.39 15.18 -35.95
CA VAL A 10 -3.58 13.71 -35.91
C VAL A 10 -2.84 13.10 -34.71
N HIS A 11 -1.63 13.58 -34.41
CA HIS A 11 -0.79 13.12 -33.32
C HIS A 11 -0.46 14.31 -32.41
N TRP A 12 -1.28 14.54 -31.40
CA TRP A 12 -1.21 15.76 -30.56
C TRP A 12 0.15 15.96 -29.91
N PHE A 13 0.83 14.92 -29.49
CA PHE A 13 2.18 14.98 -28.91
C PHE A 13 3.25 14.43 -29.86
N GLY A 14 2.89 14.21 -31.15
CA GLY A 14 3.78 13.58 -32.10
C GLY A 14 3.91 12.05 -31.92
N THR A 15 4.93 11.48 -32.54
CA THR A 15 5.22 10.04 -32.46
C THR A 15 6.64 9.78 -31.95
N ASP A 16 6.84 8.60 -31.34
CA ASP A 16 8.17 8.15 -30.90
C ASP A 16 9.01 7.62 -32.07
N ALA A 17 10.24 7.17 -31.77
CA ALA A 17 11.15 6.58 -32.74
C ALA A 17 10.63 5.29 -33.42
N LEU A 18 9.57 4.68 -32.88
CA LEU A 18 8.89 3.51 -33.43
C LEU A 18 7.57 3.86 -34.13
N GLY A 19 7.28 5.18 -34.30
CA GLY A 19 6.05 5.66 -34.93
C GLY A 19 4.79 5.54 -34.09
N ARG A 20 4.92 5.30 -32.76
CA ARG A 20 3.77 5.16 -31.85
C ARG A 20 3.36 6.53 -31.34
N ASP A 21 2.05 6.80 -31.27
CA ASP A 21 1.48 8.04 -30.76
C ASP A 21 1.79 8.26 -29.28
N LEU A 22 2.45 9.36 -28.95
CA LEU A 22 2.87 9.68 -27.58
C LEU A 22 1.68 10.00 -26.67
N TRP A 23 0.61 10.62 -27.19
CA TRP A 23 -0.60 10.89 -26.45
C TRP A 23 -1.29 9.59 -25.99
N VAL A 24 -1.48 8.66 -26.93
CA VAL A 24 -2.07 7.35 -26.64
C VAL A 24 -1.22 6.58 -25.63
N ARG A 25 0.11 6.61 -25.80
CA ARG A 25 1.04 5.95 -24.85
C ARG A 25 0.98 6.55 -23.45
N ALA A 26 0.90 7.88 -23.32
CA ALA A 26 0.76 8.53 -22.04
C ALA A 26 -0.49 8.09 -21.29
N TRP A 27 -1.64 8.00 -21.99
CA TRP A 27 -2.88 7.53 -21.38
C TRP A 27 -2.86 6.03 -21.04
N MET A 28 -2.25 5.21 -21.90
CA MET A 28 -2.07 3.78 -21.61
C MET A 28 -1.17 3.58 -20.37
N GLY A 29 -0.05 4.31 -20.29
CA GLY A 29 0.82 4.29 -19.12
C GLY A 29 0.10 4.76 -17.86
N ALA A 30 -0.56 5.92 -17.92
CA ALA A 30 -1.32 6.44 -16.79
C ALA A 30 -2.38 5.46 -16.25
N ARG A 31 -3.09 4.77 -17.15
CA ARG A 31 -4.06 3.73 -16.76
C ARG A 31 -3.39 2.58 -15.99
N VAL A 32 -2.23 2.11 -16.45
CA VAL A 32 -1.50 1.02 -15.81
C VAL A 32 -0.98 1.48 -14.45
N SER A 33 -0.28 2.61 -14.39
CA SER A 33 0.28 3.15 -13.14
C SER A 33 -0.78 3.46 -12.10
N LEU A 34 -1.93 4.03 -12.50
CA LEU A 34 -3.06 4.24 -11.60
C LEU A 34 -3.62 2.91 -11.07
N THR A 35 -3.79 1.91 -11.94
CA THR A 35 -4.28 0.60 -11.51
C THR A 35 -3.35 -0.04 -10.49
N ILE A 36 -2.03 -0.02 -10.74
CA ILE A 36 -1.02 -0.55 -9.82
C ILE A 36 -1.01 0.24 -8.52
N GLY A 37 -0.94 1.57 -8.61
CA GLY A 37 -0.88 2.45 -7.46
C GLY A 37 -2.08 2.30 -6.52
N PHE A 38 -3.30 2.28 -7.06
CA PHE A 38 -4.51 2.06 -6.27
C PHE A 38 -4.57 0.66 -5.69
N ALA A 39 -4.36 -0.39 -6.50
CA ALA A 39 -4.46 -1.77 -6.04
C ALA A 39 -3.42 -2.06 -4.94
N ALA A 40 -2.16 -1.73 -5.16
CA ALA A 40 -1.10 -1.95 -4.18
C ALA A 40 -1.35 -1.15 -2.89
N SER A 41 -1.73 0.13 -2.99
CA SER A 41 -1.99 0.97 -1.82
C SER A 41 -3.17 0.45 -0.98
N ILE A 42 -4.26 0.02 -1.61
CA ILE A 42 -5.42 -0.54 -0.89
C ILE A 42 -5.03 -1.84 -0.18
N ILE A 43 -4.35 -2.76 -0.86
CA ILE A 43 -3.91 -4.02 -0.25
C ILE A 43 -2.96 -3.75 0.93
N ASN A 44 -1.98 -2.85 0.74
CA ASN A 44 -1.03 -2.46 1.78
C ASN A 44 -1.73 -1.81 2.99
N ALA A 45 -2.72 -0.95 2.75
CA ALA A 45 -3.50 -0.34 3.82
C ALA A 45 -4.33 -1.38 4.59
N LEU A 46 -4.96 -2.34 3.90
CA LEU A 46 -5.74 -3.41 4.53
C LEU A 46 -4.86 -4.33 5.38
N VAL A 47 -3.78 -4.87 4.79
CA VAL A 47 -2.84 -5.76 5.50
C VAL A 47 -2.19 -5.01 6.66
N GLY A 48 -1.70 -3.80 6.42
CA GLY A 48 -1.07 -2.96 7.44
C GLY A 48 -2.04 -2.61 8.57
N SER A 49 -3.31 -2.32 8.27
CA SER A 49 -4.32 -2.02 9.29
C SER A 49 -4.61 -3.22 10.18
N ILE A 50 -4.73 -4.42 9.62
CA ILE A 50 -4.96 -5.64 10.40
C ILE A 50 -3.74 -5.95 11.26
N MET A 51 -2.54 -5.98 10.67
CA MET A 51 -1.30 -6.29 11.40
C MET A 51 -0.96 -5.24 12.45
N GLY A 52 -1.16 -3.95 12.14
CA GLY A 52 -0.98 -2.85 13.09
C GLY A 52 -2.02 -2.88 14.20
N GLY A 53 -3.28 -3.22 13.88
CA GLY A 53 -4.35 -3.41 14.84
C GLY A 53 -4.03 -4.53 15.85
N ILE A 54 -3.63 -5.70 15.35
CA ILE A 54 -3.22 -6.84 16.17
C ILE A 54 -2.02 -6.46 17.05
N SER A 55 -0.97 -5.90 16.45
CA SER A 55 0.25 -5.48 17.14
C SER A 55 -0.06 -4.50 18.28
N GLY A 56 -0.84 -3.44 18.00
CA GLY A 56 -1.16 -2.40 18.96
C GLY A 56 -2.08 -2.86 20.11
N LEU A 57 -3.11 -3.67 19.81
CA LEU A 57 -4.09 -4.07 20.83
C LEU A 57 -3.57 -5.18 21.75
N TYR A 58 -2.99 -6.26 21.17
CA TYR A 58 -2.46 -7.37 21.98
C TYR A 58 -1.21 -6.95 22.76
N GLY A 59 -0.30 -6.18 22.15
CA GLY A 59 0.93 -5.75 22.81
C GLY A 59 1.88 -6.90 23.16
N GLY A 60 2.80 -6.66 24.11
CA GLY A 60 3.67 -7.67 24.68
C GLY A 60 4.45 -8.50 23.63
N LYS A 61 4.43 -9.84 23.76
CA LYS A 61 5.17 -10.75 22.87
C LYS A 61 4.66 -10.74 21.42
N VAL A 62 3.35 -10.55 21.22
CA VAL A 62 2.73 -10.47 19.88
C VAL A 62 3.22 -9.23 19.15
N ASP A 63 3.18 -8.10 19.82
CA ASP A 63 3.71 -6.83 19.28
C ASP A 63 5.19 -6.95 18.95
N MET A 64 5.98 -7.46 19.89
CA MET A 64 7.42 -7.66 19.69
C MET A 64 7.73 -8.55 18.49
N LEU A 65 6.99 -9.64 18.29
CA LEU A 65 7.21 -10.54 17.15
C LEU A 65 6.86 -9.87 15.83
N ILE A 66 5.69 -9.21 15.74
CA ILE A 66 5.27 -8.50 14.54
C ILE A 66 6.27 -7.40 14.20
N GLN A 67 6.68 -6.58 15.19
CA GLN A 67 7.63 -5.50 14.96
C GLN A 67 9.02 -6.02 14.56
N ARG A 68 9.47 -7.19 15.03
CA ARG A 68 10.71 -7.81 14.55
C ARG A 68 10.65 -8.15 13.08
N VAL A 69 9.53 -8.72 12.61
CA VAL A 69 9.34 -9.00 11.17
C VAL A 69 9.33 -7.68 10.39
N VAL A 70 8.58 -6.69 10.87
CA VAL A 70 8.52 -5.33 10.28
C VAL A 70 9.92 -4.70 10.20
N ASP A 71 10.72 -4.79 11.27
CA ASP A 71 12.07 -4.19 11.32
C ASP A 71 13.03 -4.87 10.33
N VAL A 72 12.99 -6.21 10.23
CA VAL A 72 13.81 -6.95 9.27
C VAL A 72 13.44 -6.59 7.84
N LEU A 73 12.15 -6.56 7.51
CA LEU A 73 11.68 -6.20 6.17
C LEU A 73 11.98 -4.73 5.83
N TYR A 74 11.85 -3.83 6.81
CA TYR A 74 12.11 -2.40 6.62
C TYR A 74 13.61 -2.11 6.39
N GLY A 75 14.49 -2.97 6.90
CA GLY A 75 15.94 -2.86 6.68
C GLY A 75 16.37 -3.17 5.25
N ILE A 76 15.51 -3.76 4.43
CA ILE A 76 15.80 -4.11 3.03
C ILE A 76 15.19 -3.04 2.12
N PRO A 77 15.98 -2.42 1.21
CA PRO A 77 15.43 -1.46 0.24
C PRO A 77 14.30 -2.09 -0.58
N SER A 78 13.10 -1.50 -0.52
CA SER A 78 11.89 -2.04 -1.16
C SER A 78 12.07 -2.28 -2.66
N MET A 79 12.79 -1.41 -3.34
CA MET A 79 13.09 -1.54 -4.78
C MET A 79 13.86 -2.83 -5.09
N ILE A 80 14.84 -3.21 -4.25
CA ILE A 80 15.60 -4.45 -4.43
C ILE A 80 14.67 -5.65 -4.29
N VAL A 81 13.82 -5.66 -3.25
CA VAL A 81 12.84 -6.74 -3.04
C VAL A 81 11.89 -6.85 -4.23
N THR A 82 11.37 -5.72 -4.72
CA THR A 82 10.46 -5.69 -5.88
C THR A 82 11.13 -6.26 -7.12
N ILE A 83 12.36 -5.85 -7.43
CA ILE A 83 13.10 -6.37 -8.61
C ILE A 83 13.37 -7.87 -8.47
N LEU A 84 13.84 -8.33 -7.32
CA LEU A 84 14.10 -9.76 -7.09
C LEU A 84 12.84 -10.61 -7.24
N LEU A 85 11.72 -10.13 -6.67
CA LEU A 85 10.44 -10.83 -6.79
C LEU A 85 9.93 -10.84 -8.24
N MET A 86 10.09 -9.76 -9.00
CA MET A 86 9.75 -9.72 -10.42
C MET A 86 10.57 -10.74 -11.23
N VAL A 87 11.84 -10.93 -10.92
CA VAL A 87 12.68 -11.95 -11.57
C VAL A 87 12.18 -13.37 -11.27
N VAL A 88 11.67 -13.61 -10.05
CA VAL A 88 11.21 -14.95 -9.62
C VAL A 88 9.78 -15.24 -10.07
N ILE A 89 8.86 -14.28 -9.91
CA ILE A 89 7.44 -14.46 -10.18
C ILE A 89 7.15 -14.28 -11.69
N GLY A 90 7.94 -13.44 -12.36
CA GLY A 90 7.77 -13.10 -13.77
C GLY A 90 7.33 -11.66 -13.99
N ASN A 91 7.11 -11.30 -15.25
CA ASN A 91 6.76 -9.96 -15.69
C ASN A 91 5.24 -9.81 -15.81
N GLY A 92 4.75 -8.62 -15.46
CA GLY A 92 3.34 -8.27 -15.62
C GLY A 92 2.81 -7.42 -14.47
N VAL A 93 1.69 -6.74 -14.71
CA VAL A 93 1.05 -5.83 -13.75
C VAL A 93 0.72 -6.55 -12.43
N HIS A 94 0.18 -7.76 -12.50
CA HIS A 94 -0.16 -8.55 -11.30
C HIS A 94 1.08 -8.96 -10.50
N CYS A 95 2.18 -9.35 -11.18
CA CYS A 95 3.44 -9.69 -10.52
C CYS A 95 4.03 -8.48 -9.79
N LEU A 96 3.99 -7.31 -10.42
CA LEU A 96 4.44 -6.06 -9.82
C LEU A 96 3.60 -5.69 -8.59
N ILE A 97 2.27 -5.78 -8.66
CA ILE A 97 1.39 -5.54 -7.51
C ILE A 97 1.75 -6.49 -6.36
N ILE A 98 1.92 -7.79 -6.60
CA ILE A 98 2.31 -8.75 -5.57
C ILE A 98 3.65 -8.37 -4.96
N ALA A 99 4.66 -8.05 -5.79
CA ALA A 99 5.98 -7.66 -5.32
C ALA A 99 5.94 -6.40 -4.43
N MET A 100 5.19 -5.37 -4.85
CA MET A 100 5.00 -4.15 -4.05
C MET A 100 4.25 -4.41 -2.74
N CYS A 101 3.31 -5.36 -2.73
CA CYS A 101 2.53 -5.70 -1.53
C CYS A 101 3.34 -6.52 -0.52
N MET A 102 4.43 -7.18 -0.90
CA MET A 102 5.24 -7.96 0.04
C MET A 102 5.88 -7.11 1.15
N VAL A 103 6.24 -5.86 0.84
CA VAL A 103 6.89 -4.95 1.80
C VAL A 103 6.12 -3.64 2.03
N GLY A 104 5.20 -3.27 1.14
CA GLY A 104 4.52 -1.98 1.17
C GLY A 104 3.57 -1.79 2.37
N TRP A 105 3.07 -2.87 2.98
CA TRP A 105 2.17 -2.82 4.14
C TRP A 105 2.84 -2.34 5.43
N ILE A 106 4.17 -2.34 5.51
CA ILE A 106 4.96 -2.02 6.70
C ILE A 106 4.65 -0.62 7.24
N GLY A 107 4.62 0.38 6.34
CA GLY A 107 4.32 1.77 6.70
C GLY A 107 2.94 1.92 7.34
N SER A 108 1.93 1.32 6.70
CA SER A 108 0.55 1.31 7.23
C SER A 108 0.45 0.53 8.55
N CYS A 109 1.19 -0.56 8.71
CA CYS A 109 1.24 -1.32 9.96
C CYS A 109 1.76 -0.48 11.12
N ARG A 110 2.89 0.20 10.96
CA ARG A 110 3.47 1.07 11.99
C ARG A 110 2.55 2.25 12.33
N PHE A 111 1.96 2.85 11.30
CA PHE A 111 1.02 3.96 11.46
C PHE A 111 -0.20 3.54 12.30
N VAL A 112 -0.90 2.48 11.86
CA VAL A 112 -2.11 1.99 12.55
C VAL A 112 -1.78 1.48 13.95
N ARG A 113 -0.65 0.78 14.15
CA ARG A 113 -0.18 0.39 15.47
C ARG A 113 -0.07 1.59 16.41
N GLY A 114 0.53 2.69 15.94
CA GLY A 114 0.66 3.92 16.74
C GLY A 114 -0.68 4.48 17.19
N GLU A 115 -1.68 4.48 16.31
CA GLU A 115 -3.04 4.96 16.65
C GLU A 115 -3.77 3.99 17.58
N VAL A 116 -3.63 2.68 17.35
CA VAL A 116 -4.25 1.66 18.22
C VAL A 116 -3.66 1.69 19.62
N LEU A 117 -2.37 1.92 19.79
CA LEU A 117 -1.73 2.08 21.09
C LEU A 117 -2.34 3.25 21.91
N LYS A 118 -2.74 4.34 21.25
CA LYS A 118 -3.42 5.47 21.90
C LYS A 118 -4.84 5.10 22.35
N LEU A 119 -5.55 4.29 21.54
CA LEU A 119 -6.96 3.97 21.78
C LEU A 119 -7.18 2.75 22.68
N ARG A 120 -6.20 1.86 22.80
CA ARG A 120 -6.38 0.60 23.57
C ARG A 120 -6.68 0.82 25.04
N GLU A 121 -6.31 1.97 25.60
CA GLU A 121 -6.54 2.36 26.98
C GLU A 121 -7.80 3.22 27.16
N SER A 122 -8.58 3.42 26.09
CA SER A 122 -9.82 4.18 26.13
C SER A 122 -10.96 3.43 26.81
N ASP A 123 -11.91 4.18 27.36
CA ASP A 123 -13.06 3.65 28.11
C ASP A 123 -13.91 2.70 27.27
N PHE A 124 -14.09 2.98 25.97
CA PHE A 124 -14.89 2.12 25.11
C PHE A 124 -14.23 0.76 24.82
N VAL A 125 -12.88 0.70 24.77
CA VAL A 125 -12.15 -0.56 24.64
C VAL A 125 -12.20 -1.33 25.96
N ALA A 126 -12.05 -0.66 27.09
CA ALA A 126 -12.17 -1.26 28.42
C ALA A 126 -13.58 -1.84 28.63
N ALA A 127 -14.62 -1.09 28.29
CA ALA A 127 -16.02 -1.54 28.37
C ALA A 127 -16.27 -2.77 27.49
N ALA A 128 -15.77 -2.76 26.24
CA ALA A 128 -15.91 -3.91 25.32
C ALA A 128 -15.23 -5.18 25.88
N ARG A 129 -14.07 -5.05 26.52
CA ARG A 129 -13.38 -6.17 27.17
C ARG A 129 -14.15 -6.70 28.38
N ILE A 130 -14.71 -5.82 29.23
CA ILE A 130 -15.55 -6.22 30.38
C ILE A 130 -16.78 -7.00 29.90
N LEU A 131 -17.36 -6.61 28.75
CA LEU A 131 -18.48 -7.33 28.12
C LEU A 131 -18.09 -8.64 27.43
N GLY A 132 -16.81 -9.04 27.49
CA GLY A 132 -16.33 -10.29 26.93
C GLY A 132 -16.18 -10.27 25.38
N VAL A 133 -16.15 -9.10 24.74
CA VAL A 133 -15.96 -8.99 23.31
C VAL A 133 -14.55 -9.46 22.94
N PRO A 134 -14.38 -10.38 21.97
CA PRO A 134 -13.06 -10.87 21.55
C PRO A 134 -12.20 -9.71 21.00
N ASP A 135 -10.91 -9.71 21.32
CA ASP A 135 -9.99 -8.64 20.91
C ASP A 135 -9.99 -8.37 19.38
N PHE A 136 -10.07 -9.42 18.55
CA PHE A 136 -10.18 -9.25 17.10
C PHE A 136 -11.44 -8.47 16.68
N VAL A 137 -12.56 -8.69 17.36
CA VAL A 137 -13.80 -7.95 17.12
C VAL A 137 -13.66 -6.50 17.59
N ILE A 138 -12.96 -6.27 18.71
CA ILE A 138 -12.63 -4.91 19.19
C ILE A 138 -11.81 -4.16 18.14
N ILE A 139 -10.80 -4.81 17.54
CA ILE A 139 -10.01 -4.20 16.46
C ILE A 139 -10.92 -3.80 15.31
N VAL A 140 -11.63 -4.77 14.73
CA VAL A 140 -12.34 -4.59 13.47
C VAL A 140 -13.59 -3.72 13.61
N LYS A 141 -14.36 -3.86 14.70
CA LYS A 141 -15.65 -3.18 14.87
C LYS A 141 -15.58 -1.90 15.69
N HIS A 142 -14.57 -1.73 16.53
CA HIS A 142 -14.50 -0.58 17.43
C HIS A 142 -13.29 0.32 17.14
N ILE A 143 -12.09 -0.23 16.97
CA ILE A 143 -10.88 0.59 16.82
C ILE A 143 -10.69 1.05 15.37
N LEU A 144 -10.64 0.12 14.40
CA LEU A 144 -10.40 0.49 12.99
C LEU A 144 -11.43 1.48 12.44
N PRO A 145 -12.74 1.34 12.69
CA PRO A 145 -13.70 2.35 12.26
C PRO A 145 -13.47 3.73 12.89
N ASN A 146 -13.02 3.79 14.13
CA ASN A 146 -12.76 5.04 14.84
C ASN A 146 -11.55 5.81 14.28
N ILE A 147 -10.56 5.10 13.72
CA ILE A 147 -9.40 5.69 13.06
C ILE A 147 -9.50 5.66 11.52
N MET A 148 -10.66 5.33 10.96
CA MET A 148 -10.84 5.18 9.51
C MET A 148 -10.47 6.45 8.74
N GLY A 149 -10.80 7.62 9.27
CA GLY A 149 -10.41 8.91 8.66
C GLY A 149 -8.89 9.04 8.50
N LEU A 150 -8.14 8.62 9.53
CA LEU A 150 -6.67 8.64 9.51
C LEU A 150 -6.11 7.60 8.53
N ILE A 151 -6.73 6.40 8.48
CA ILE A 151 -6.35 5.35 7.53
C ILE A 151 -6.56 5.82 6.08
N ILE A 152 -7.71 6.45 5.78
CA ILE A 152 -8.02 6.98 4.45
C ILE A 152 -7.03 8.09 4.07
N THR A 153 -6.71 8.99 4.99
CA THR A 153 -5.72 10.04 4.75
C THR A 153 -4.34 9.44 4.44
N ASN A 154 -3.90 8.47 5.23
CA ASN A 154 -2.64 7.76 4.99
C ASN A 154 -2.64 7.03 3.64
N LEU A 155 -3.73 6.34 3.30
CA LEU A 155 -3.92 5.68 2.01
C LEU A 155 -3.84 6.69 0.84
N THR A 156 -4.51 7.83 0.96
CA THR A 156 -4.50 8.87 -0.08
C THR A 156 -3.09 9.37 -0.35
N MET A 157 -2.27 9.54 0.69
CA MET A 157 -0.87 9.96 0.56
C MET A 157 0.03 8.83 0.05
N ALA A 158 -0.32 7.57 0.26
CA ALA A 158 0.45 6.42 -0.20
C ALA A 158 0.31 6.17 -1.71
N ILE A 159 -0.83 6.51 -2.33
CA ILE A 159 -1.10 6.27 -3.75
C ILE A 159 -0.06 6.93 -4.67
N PRO A 160 0.24 8.25 -4.56
CA PRO A 160 1.28 8.87 -5.37
C PRO A 160 2.65 8.19 -5.19
N GLY A 161 3.01 7.83 -3.95
CA GLY A 161 4.25 7.12 -3.66
C GLY A 161 4.33 5.76 -4.37
N ALA A 162 3.24 5.01 -4.41
CA ALA A 162 3.17 3.72 -5.11
C ALA A 162 3.30 3.89 -6.64
N ILE A 163 2.70 4.95 -7.21
CA ILE A 163 2.84 5.29 -8.64
C ILE A 163 4.30 5.64 -8.98
N PHE A 164 4.96 6.44 -8.13
CA PHE A 164 6.38 6.76 -8.33
C PHE A 164 7.30 5.55 -8.19
N GLN A 165 6.94 4.59 -7.34
CA GLN A 165 7.74 3.37 -7.17
C GLN A 165 7.60 2.39 -8.35
N GLU A 166 6.47 2.45 -9.08
CA GLU A 166 6.21 1.64 -10.27
C GLU A 166 6.94 2.17 -11.51
N ALA A 167 7.07 3.50 -11.64
CA ALA A 167 7.69 4.17 -12.78
C ALA A 167 9.21 3.94 -12.84
#